data_c0ea31edd251ce9ebbf8f9a4edaa1303
#
_entry.id   c0ea31edd251ce9ebbf8f9a4edaa1303
#
_cell.length_a   1.000
_cell.length_b   1.000
_cell.length_c   1.000
_cell.angle_alpha   90.00
_cell.angle_beta   90.00
_cell.angle_gamma   90.00
#
_symmetry.space_group_name_H-M   'P 1'
#
loop_
_entity.id
_entity.type
_entity.pdbx_description
1 polymer ?
#
loop_
_entity_poly.entity_id
_entity_poly.type
_entity_poly.pdbx_seq_one_letter_code
_entity_poly.pdbx_strand_id
1 'polypeptide(L)'
;QFSLSQNYPNPFNPSTRIQFGLSEQANTTLEIYNILGESVQIIVNGSIMETGFYDFNISMNGLASGMYFYRLTATGNSGQQLYSEMRKMILMR
;
A
#
# COMPACT_ATOMS: atom_id res chain seq x y z
N GLN A 1 9.60 7.87 11.56
CA GLN A 1 8.26 7.43 11.94
C GLN A 1 7.59 6.69 10.80
N PHE A 2 6.90 5.61 11.14
CA PHE A 2 6.14 4.87 10.14
C PHE A 2 4.93 5.69 9.72
N SER A 3 4.63 5.69 8.42
CA SER A 3 3.47 6.41 7.90
C SER A 3 2.98 5.78 6.61
N LEU A 4 1.69 5.93 6.37
CA LEU A 4 1.06 5.54 5.11
C LEU A 4 0.14 6.67 4.70
N SER A 5 0.43 7.28 3.55
CA SER A 5 -0.35 8.42 3.05
C SER A 5 -1.60 7.94 2.33
N GLN A 6 -2.59 8.82 2.29
CA GLN A 6 -3.73 8.63 1.41
C GLN A 6 -3.23 8.70 -0.03
N ASN A 7 -3.70 7.78 -0.87
CA ASN A 7 -3.32 7.80 -2.28
C ASN A 7 -3.78 9.09 -2.95
N TYR A 8 -3.04 9.54 -3.94
CA TYR A 8 -3.38 10.75 -4.68
C TYR A 8 -3.11 10.54 -6.17
N PRO A 9 -4.05 10.86 -7.04
CA PRO A 9 -5.40 11.36 -6.75
C PRO A 9 -6.31 10.29 -6.17
N ASN A 10 -7.38 10.73 -5.49
CA ASN A 10 -8.40 9.85 -4.96
C ASN A 10 -9.74 10.60 -4.95
N PRO A 11 -10.75 10.22 -5.77
CA PRO A 11 -10.75 9.05 -6.68
C PRO A 11 -9.71 9.16 -7.80
N PHE A 12 -9.39 8.01 -8.40
CA PHE A 12 -8.36 7.97 -9.44
C PHE A 12 -8.83 7.19 -10.67
N ASN A 13 -8.16 7.41 -11.83
CA ASN A 13 -8.56 6.80 -13.10
C ASN A 13 -7.36 6.74 -14.05
N PRO A 14 -6.81 5.59 -14.31
CA PRO A 14 -6.79 4.39 -13.46
C PRO A 14 -5.55 4.34 -12.59
N SER A 15 -4.78 5.44 -12.54
CA SER A 15 -3.50 5.47 -11.84
C SER A 15 -3.54 6.40 -10.64
N THR A 16 -2.79 6.02 -9.62
CA THR A 16 -2.68 6.81 -8.41
C THR A 16 -1.28 6.60 -7.83
N ARG A 17 -0.92 7.42 -6.86
CA ARG A 17 0.36 7.32 -6.19
C ARG A 17 0.15 7.09 -4.70
N ILE A 18 0.93 6.16 -4.15
CA ILE A 18 0.93 5.86 -2.72
C ILE A 18 2.33 6.14 -2.19
N GLN A 19 2.40 6.85 -1.06
CA GLN A 19 3.65 7.16 -0.37
C GLN A 19 3.63 6.55 1.01
N PHE A 20 4.77 6.06 1.46
CA PHE A 20 4.89 5.62 2.84
C PHE A 20 6.29 5.91 3.37
N GLY A 21 6.40 5.91 4.70
CA GLY A 21 7.67 6.14 5.38
C GLY A 21 7.97 5.03 6.36
N LEU A 22 9.25 4.65 6.43
CA LEU A 22 9.74 3.67 7.38
C LEU A 22 10.71 4.36 8.33
N SER A 23 10.43 4.25 9.63
CA SER A 23 11.30 4.84 10.65
C SER A 23 12.52 3.99 10.95
N GLU A 24 12.52 2.73 10.52
CA GLU A 24 13.65 1.83 10.65
C GLU A 24 13.56 0.77 9.56
N GLN A 25 14.63 0.05 9.35
CA GLN A 25 14.65 -1.06 8.40
C GLN A 25 13.57 -2.07 8.78
N ALA A 26 12.84 -2.55 7.78
CA ALA A 26 11.76 -3.49 8.04
C ALA A 26 11.50 -4.35 6.82
N ASN A 27 10.97 -5.55 7.07
CA ASN A 27 10.40 -6.39 6.04
C ASN A 27 9.02 -5.82 5.72
N THR A 28 8.84 -5.35 4.49
CA THR A 28 7.71 -4.48 4.13
C THR A 28 6.83 -5.13 3.08
N THR A 29 5.52 -5.02 3.28
CA THR A 29 4.52 -5.46 2.30
C THR A 29 3.51 -4.35 2.09
N LEU A 30 3.24 -4.03 0.81
CA LEU A 30 2.17 -3.11 0.43
C LEU A 30 1.26 -3.85 -0.54
N GLU A 31 0.01 -4.03 -0.16
CA GLU A 31 -0.90 -4.90 -0.88
C GLU A 31 -2.26 -4.26 -1.02
N ILE A 32 -2.93 -4.51 -2.16
CA ILE A 32 -4.23 -3.94 -2.49
C ILE A 32 -5.27 -5.05 -2.48
N TYR A 33 -6.42 -4.76 -1.87
CA TYR A 33 -7.54 -5.70 -1.72
C TYR A 33 -8.82 -5.09 -2.28
N ASN A 34 -9.70 -5.97 -2.77
CA ASN A 34 -11.06 -5.53 -3.12
C ASN A 34 -11.95 -5.55 -1.88
N ILE A 35 -13.25 -5.24 -2.06
CA ILE A 35 -14.18 -5.16 -0.93
C ILE A 35 -14.46 -6.51 -0.28
N LEU A 36 -14.14 -7.61 -0.95
CA LEU A 36 -14.28 -8.94 -0.40
C LEU A 36 -13.04 -9.37 0.38
N GLY A 37 -12.02 -8.52 0.42
CA GLY A 37 -10.78 -8.84 1.10
C GLY A 37 -9.81 -9.68 0.28
N GLU A 38 -10.11 -9.87 -1.00
CA GLU A 38 -9.24 -10.61 -1.89
C GLU A 38 -8.10 -9.75 -2.38
N SER A 39 -6.89 -10.30 -2.40
CA SER A 39 -5.72 -9.59 -2.90
C SER A 39 -5.84 -9.43 -4.41
N VAL A 40 -5.77 -8.20 -4.89
CA VAL A 40 -5.83 -7.93 -6.33
C VAL A 40 -4.49 -7.50 -6.90
N GLN A 41 -3.60 -6.99 -6.04
CA GLN A 41 -2.27 -6.58 -6.49
C GLN A 41 -1.34 -6.46 -5.30
N ILE A 42 -0.10 -6.93 -5.45
CA ILE A 42 0.93 -6.77 -4.44
C ILE A 42 1.99 -5.84 -5.00
N ILE A 43 2.17 -4.68 -4.37
CA ILE A 43 3.11 -3.66 -4.83
C ILE A 43 4.51 -3.96 -4.30
N VAL A 44 4.60 -4.24 -3.00
CA VAL A 44 5.84 -4.64 -2.34
C VAL A 44 5.54 -5.94 -1.62
N ASN A 45 6.33 -6.97 -1.90
CA ASN A 45 6.03 -8.32 -1.42
C ASN A 45 7.12 -8.82 -0.48
N GLY A 46 7.05 -8.39 0.77
CA GLY A 46 7.96 -8.88 1.79
C GLY A 46 9.42 -8.53 1.53
N SER A 47 9.69 -7.30 1.13
CA SER A 47 11.04 -6.84 0.85
C SER A 47 11.65 -6.16 2.07
N ILE A 48 12.92 -6.44 2.32
CA ILE A 48 13.68 -5.72 3.34
C ILE A 48 13.97 -4.33 2.79
N MET A 49 13.46 -3.29 3.44
CA MET A 49 13.62 -1.91 3.00
C MET A 49 14.21 -1.07 4.12
N GLU A 50 15.09 -0.16 3.73
CA GLU A 50 15.77 0.71 4.69
C GLU A 50 14.85 1.82 5.15
N THR A 51 15.25 2.49 6.24
CA THR A 51 14.54 3.70 6.69
C THR A 51 14.48 4.72 5.56
N GLY A 52 13.37 5.43 5.45
CA GLY A 52 13.20 6.43 4.40
C GLY A 52 11.77 6.56 3.93
N PHE A 53 11.60 7.36 2.88
CA PHE A 53 10.31 7.57 2.26
C PHE A 53 10.29 6.95 0.88
N TYR A 54 9.15 6.36 0.52
CA TYR A 54 8.99 5.62 -0.73
C TYR A 54 7.71 6.05 -1.43
N ASP A 55 7.79 6.08 -2.77
CA ASP A 55 6.69 6.46 -3.65
C ASP A 55 6.46 5.36 -4.66
N PHE A 56 5.20 5.00 -4.87
CA PHE A 56 4.85 4.03 -5.91
C PHE A 56 3.71 4.56 -6.75
N ASN A 57 3.89 4.52 -8.06
CA ASN A 57 2.82 4.78 -9.02
C ASN A 57 2.13 3.45 -9.29
N ILE A 58 0.81 3.43 -9.15
CA ILE A 58 0.03 2.21 -9.24
C ILE A 58 -1.00 2.38 -10.34
N SER A 59 -1.04 1.42 -11.26
CA SER A 59 -2.04 1.38 -12.31
C SER A 59 -2.98 0.22 -12.06
N MET A 60 -4.27 0.51 -12.05
CA MET A 60 -5.30 -0.50 -11.85
C MET A 60 -6.16 -0.68 -13.09
N ASN A 61 -5.49 -0.69 -14.24
CA ASN A 61 -6.15 -0.97 -15.52
C ASN A 61 -6.80 -2.34 -15.50
N GLY A 62 -8.00 -2.41 -16.05
CA GLY A 62 -8.70 -3.68 -16.18
C GLY A 62 -9.48 -4.09 -14.95
N LEU A 63 -9.36 -3.35 -13.85
CA LEU A 63 -10.14 -3.63 -12.65
C LEU A 63 -11.43 -2.84 -12.66
N ALA A 64 -12.44 -3.36 -11.98
CA ALA A 64 -13.75 -2.72 -11.90
C ALA A 64 -13.68 -1.45 -11.09
N SER A 65 -14.48 -0.45 -11.48
CA SER A 65 -14.67 0.76 -10.67
C SER A 65 -15.23 0.37 -9.32
N GLY A 66 -14.80 1.07 -8.29
CA GLY A 66 -15.31 0.83 -6.96
C GLY A 66 -14.28 1.09 -5.90
N MET A 67 -14.60 0.59 -4.70
CA MET A 67 -13.77 0.80 -3.53
C MET A 67 -12.76 -0.33 -3.39
N TYR A 68 -11.54 0.06 -3.04
CA TYR A 68 -10.44 -0.85 -2.75
C TYR A 68 -9.76 -0.42 -1.47
N PHE A 69 -8.98 -1.32 -0.89
CA PHE A 69 -8.20 -1.03 0.31
C PHE A 69 -6.75 -1.35 0.03
N TYR A 70 -5.85 -0.64 0.68
CA TYR A 70 -4.45 -1.01 0.64
C TYR A 70 -3.89 -1.00 2.05
N ARG A 71 -2.99 -1.93 2.31
CA ARG A 71 -2.38 -2.10 3.62
C ARG A 71 -0.87 -2.10 3.51
N LEU A 72 -0.25 -1.34 4.40
CA LEU A 72 1.20 -1.40 4.60
C LEU A 72 1.47 -2.17 5.88
N THR A 73 2.32 -3.18 5.79
CA THR A 73 2.75 -3.95 6.96
C THR A 73 4.27 -3.94 7.00
N ALA A 74 4.83 -3.62 8.17
CA ALA A 74 6.27 -3.62 8.37
C ALA A 74 6.58 -4.50 9.57
N THR A 75 7.47 -5.48 9.36
CA THR A 75 7.87 -6.40 10.42
C THR A 75 9.37 -6.31 10.65
N GLY A 76 9.77 -6.52 11.90
CA GLY A 76 11.18 -6.50 12.29
C GLY A 76 11.87 -7.83 12.09
N ASN A 77 13.15 -7.86 12.46
CA ASN A 77 14.01 -9.03 12.25
C ASN A 77 13.51 -10.30 12.96
N SER A 78 12.85 -10.14 14.09
CA SER A 78 12.33 -11.30 14.83
C SER A 78 10.88 -11.58 14.48
N GLY A 79 10.36 -10.97 13.42
CA GLY A 79 8.99 -11.19 12.97
C GLY A 79 7.93 -10.40 13.72
N GLN A 80 8.34 -9.53 14.65
CA GLN A 80 7.37 -8.71 15.36
C GLN A 80 6.81 -7.64 14.42
N GLN A 81 5.52 -7.37 14.54
CA GLN A 81 4.89 -6.33 13.75
C GLN A 81 5.27 -4.97 14.30
N LEU A 82 5.93 -4.16 13.47
CA LEU A 82 6.32 -2.80 13.84
C LEU A 82 5.24 -1.80 13.49
N TYR A 83 4.49 -2.06 12.41
CA TYR A 83 3.50 -1.14 11.91
C TYR A 83 2.55 -1.85 10.97
N SER A 84 1.27 -1.48 11.03
CA SER A 84 0.28 -1.93 10.06
C SER A 84 -0.81 -0.88 9.96
N GLU A 85 -1.08 -0.44 8.75
CA GLU A 85 -2.16 0.52 8.52
C GLU A 85 -2.83 0.21 7.19
N MET A 86 -4.16 0.41 7.16
CA MET A 86 -4.96 0.20 5.98
C MET A 86 -5.70 1.48 5.63
N ARG A 87 -5.77 1.78 4.32
CA ARG A 87 -6.50 2.93 3.83
C ARG A 87 -7.40 2.52 2.68
N LYS A 88 -8.38 3.35 2.42
CA LYS A 88 -9.38 3.14 1.40
C LYS A 88 -9.10 4.03 0.20
N MET A 89 -9.34 3.52 -1.00
CA MET A 89 -9.20 4.31 -2.22
C MET A 89 -10.33 3.96 -3.19
N ILE A 90 -10.64 4.88 -4.10
CA ILE A 90 -11.77 4.73 -5.03
C ILE A 90 -11.27 4.83 -6.46
N LEU A 91 -11.50 3.75 -7.22
CA LEU A 91 -11.19 3.70 -8.63
C LEU A 91 -12.43 4.10 -9.42
N MET A 92 -12.27 5.07 -10.29
CA MET A 92 -13.34 5.54 -11.17
C MET A 92 -12.94 5.37 -12.61
N ARG A 93 -13.88 5.06 -13.43
CA ARG A 93 -13.63 4.90 -14.85
C ARG A 93 -14.35 5.93 -15.68
#